data_2c85c0e437948f054b0299ca3068bbf3
#
_entry.id   2c85c0e437948f054b0299ca3068bbf3
#
_cell.length_a   1.000
_cell.length_b   1.000
_cell.length_c   1.000
_cell.angle_alpha   90.00
_cell.angle_beta   90.00
_cell.angle_gamma   90.00
#
_symmetry.space_group_name_H-M   'P 1'
#
loop_
_entity.id
_entity.type
_entity.pdbx_description
1 polymer ?
#
loop_
_entity_poly.entity_id
_entity_poly.type
_entity_poly.pdbx_seq_one_letter_code
_entity_poly.pdbx_strand_id
1 'polypeptide(L)'
;MKIKTEGTKGHRLNTAEAVAQALLLICAVAAIFAVCAITFYMFTKGLPALGKVGVPQLIFGTVWKPTAGEPQFGIAYIILSSLVGTALSVLLGVPLGLLTAVFLTEVSGKKMAALVEPAVELLAAIPSVIYGLVGMMVLNPAMYRLEKLIFAGSSTHQFTGGANLLSAVVVLAVMILPTVISVSASSLRAVPDSLRAASLALGASKIQTIFRVTIPAARSGILTGVVLGIGRAMGEAMAINMVSGGSVNLPLPFHSVRFLTTQLVSEMGYAEGTHRQVLFTVGLVLYIFILCVNLVLLKLRRKGGQDNE
;
A
#
# COMPACT_ATOMS: atom_id res chain seq x y z
N MET A 1 45.29 45.33 3.17
CA MET A 1 44.01 44.99 2.55
C MET A 1 43.13 44.33 3.63
N LYS A 2 42.24 45.11 4.28
CA LYS A 2 41.42 44.64 5.41
C LYS A 2 40.18 43.97 4.86
N ILE A 3 40.06 42.66 5.05
CA ILE A 3 38.86 41.91 4.77
C ILE A 3 37.80 42.27 5.86
N LYS A 4 36.78 43.03 5.41
CA LYS A 4 35.61 43.31 6.25
C LYS A 4 34.80 42.01 6.36
N THR A 5 34.78 41.40 7.55
CA THR A 5 33.78 40.37 7.91
C THR A 5 32.44 41.08 7.99
N GLU A 6 31.58 40.88 7.01
CA GLU A 6 30.17 41.23 7.09
C GLU A 6 29.52 40.34 8.14
N GLY A 7 29.17 40.95 9.25
CA GLY A 7 28.40 40.31 10.31
C GLY A 7 27.06 39.85 9.77
N THR A 8 26.75 38.60 10.01
CA THR A 8 25.43 37.97 9.81
C THR A 8 24.38 38.84 10.54
N LYS A 9 23.66 39.67 9.76
CA LYS A 9 22.44 40.34 10.26
C LYS A 9 21.45 39.24 10.62
N GLY A 10 21.24 39.01 11.91
CA GLY A 10 20.14 38.18 12.40
C GLY A 10 18.84 38.64 11.75
N HIS A 11 18.29 37.80 10.91
CA HIS A 11 17.00 38.01 10.28
C HIS A 11 15.97 38.12 11.42
N ARG A 12 15.52 39.33 11.75
CA ARG A 12 14.35 39.50 12.61
C ARG A 12 13.17 38.92 11.83
N LEU A 13 12.75 37.72 12.20
CA LEU A 13 11.57 37.09 11.67
C LEU A 13 10.42 38.09 11.75
N ASN A 14 9.81 38.38 10.62
CA ASN A 14 8.61 39.20 10.56
C ASN A 14 7.55 38.53 11.45
N THR A 15 6.75 39.26 12.18
CA THR A 15 5.75 38.70 13.14
C THR A 15 4.85 37.65 12.45
N ALA A 16 4.51 37.85 11.17
CA ALA A 16 3.77 36.89 10.36
C ALA A 16 4.55 35.56 10.15
N GLU A 17 5.86 35.63 9.94
CA GLU A 17 6.73 34.46 9.77
C GLU A 17 6.86 33.67 11.08
N ALA A 18 7.01 34.37 12.22
CA ALA A 18 7.04 33.72 13.54
C ALA A 18 5.71 33.03 13.86
N VAL A 19 4.58 33.66 13.54
CA VAL A 19 3.25 33.04 13.72
C VAL A 19 3.07 31.81 12.83
N ALA A 20 3.49 31.91 11.56
CA ALA A 20 3.42 30.77 10.64
C ALA A 20 4.28 29.58 11.13
N GLN A 21 5.51 29.84 11.59
CA GLN A 21 6.39 28.81 12.15
C GLN A 21 5.79 28.17 13.42
N ALA A 22 5.21 28.98 14.31
CA ALA A 22 4.55 28.46 15.51
C ALA A 22 3.34 27.58 15.17
N LEU A 23 2.50 27.98 14.22
CA LEU A 23 1.37 27.17 13.75
C LEU A 23 1.83 25.85 13.13
N LEU A 24 2.84 25.87 12.27
CA LEU A 24 3.39 24.65 11.65
C LEU A 24 3.98 23.71 12.72
N LEU A 25 4.68 24.28 13.73
CA LEU A 25 5.22 23.50 14.85
C LEU A 25 4.10 22.86 15.68
N ILE A 26 3.05 23.60 16.00
CA ILE A 26 1.88 23.08 16.73
C ILE A 26 1.23 21.93 15.94
N CYS A 27 1.02 22.10 14.64
CA CYS A 27 0.46 21.03 13.78
C CYS A 27 1.37 19.80 13.77
N ALA A 28 2.69 19.97 13.66
CA ALA A 28 3.63 18.85 13.67
C ALA A 28 3.63 18.12 15.01
N VAL A 29 3.65 18.84 16.13
CA VAL A 29 3.58 18.27 17.48
C VAL A 29 2.26 17.55 17.70
N ALA A 30 1.14 18.14 17.30
CA ALA A 30 -0.18 17.53 17.40
C ALA A 30 -0.27 16.21 16.60
N ALA A 31 0.29 16.17 15.38
CA ALA A 31 0.34 14.95 14.58
C ALA A 31 1.18 13.84 15.26
N ILE A 32 2.36 14.18 15.78
CA ILE A 32 3.21 13.22 16.49
C ILE A 32 2.49 12.71 17.75
N PHE A 33 1.90 13.63 18.52
CA PHE A 33 1.13 13.27 19.72
C PHE A 33 -0.03 12.34 19.40
N ALA A 34 -0.79 12.60 18.34
CA ALA A 34 -1.90 11.74 17.92
C ALA A 34 -1.41 10.32 17.58
N VAL A 35 -0.30 10.19 16.83
CA VAL A 35 0.27 8.88 16.49
C VAL A 35 0.74 8.14 17.75
N CYS A 36 1.45 8.83 18.65
CA CYS A 36 1.90 8.25 19.92
C CYS A 36 0.72 7.83 20.80
N ALA A 37 -0.33 8.64 20.89
CA ALA A 37 -1.53 8.36 21.69
C ALA A 37 -2.28 7.14 21.14
N ILE A 38 -2.47 7.04 19.82
CA ILE A 38 -3.09 5.88 19.17
C ILE A 38 -2.25 4.63 19.43
N THR A 39 -0.95 4.70 19.22
CA THR A 39 -0.03 3.58 19.46
C THR A 39 -0.10 3.13 20.93
N PHE A 40 0.01 4.05 21.86
CA PHE A 40 -0.09 3.75 23.29
C PHE A 40 -1.44 3.11 23.66
N TYR A 41 -2.54 3.65 23.14
CA TYR A 41 -3.88 3.11 23.34
C TYR A 41 -4.01 1.67 22.81
N MET A 42 -3.50 1.42 21.60
CA MET A 42 -3.52 0.07 21.01
C MET A 42 -2.71 -0.93 21.86
N PHE A 43 -1.55 -0.53 22.37
CA PHE A 43 -0.75 -1.37 23.26
C PHE A 43 -1.49 -1.67 24.56
N THR A 44 -2.05 -0.67 25.23
CA THR A 44 -2.75 -0.86 26.52
C THR A 44 -3.99 -1.73 26.38
N LYS A 45 -4.71 -1.67 25.26
CA LYS A 45 -5.91 -2.47 25.02
C LYS A 45 -5.62 -3.85 24.42
N GLY A 46 -4.55 -3.99 23.63
CA GLY A 46 -4.20 -5.24 22.95
C GLY A 46 -3.35 -6.19 23.79
N LEU A 47 -2.35 -5.68 24.54
CA LEU A 47 -1.46 -6.53 25.34
C LEU A 47 -2.16 -7.49 26.30
N PRO A 48 -3.26 -7.12 27.01
CA PRO A 48 -3.95 -8.04 27.91
C PRO A 48 -4.47 -9.30 27.22
N ALA A 49 -4.83 -9.23 25.93
CA ALA A 49 -5.29 -10.41 25.19
C ALA A 49 -4.17 -11.44 24.97
N LEU A 50 -2.93 -11.01 24.83
CA LEU A 50 -1.77 -11.91 24.67
C LEU A 50 -1.56 -12.78 25.93
N GLY A 51 -1.82 -12.23 27.11
CA GLY A 51 -1.76 -12.99 28.37
C GLY A 51 -2.91 -13.98 28.52
N LYS A 52 -4.09 -13.70 27.95
CA LYS A 52 -5.28 -14.56 28.06
C LYS A 52 -5.29 -15.70 27.03
N VAL A 53 -4.94 -15.39 25.79
CA VAL A 53 -5.02 -16.32 24.65
C VAL A 53 -3.69 -17.05 24.41
N GLY A 54 -2.58 -16.41 24.76
CA GLY A 54 -1.24 -16.89 24.44
C GLY A 54 -0.78 -16.46 23.05
N VAL A 55 0.46 -15.94 22.96
CA VAL A 55 1.04 -15.45 21.72
C VAL A 55 1.13 -16.52 20.62
N PRO A 56 1.60 -17.76 20.90
CA PRO A 56 1.68 -18.80 19.88
C PRO A 56 0.31 -19.18 19.31
N GLN A 57 -0.70 -19.33 20.16
CA GLN A 57 -2.05 -19.70 19.74
C GLN A 57 -2.69 -18.61 18.90
N LEU A 58 -2.48 -17.34 19.26
CA LEU A 58 -2.99 -16.21 18.49
C LEU A 58 -2.31 -16.12 17.11
N ILE A 59 -0.98 -16.09 17.06
CA ILE A 59 -0.23 -15.83 15.82
C ILE A 59 -0.25 -17.03 14.87
N PHE A 60 -0.10 -18.24 15.39
CA PHE A 60 0.01 -19.46 14.57
C PHE A 60 -1.28 -20.26 14.49
N GLY A 61 -2.29 -19.93 15.30
CA GLY A 61 -3.60 -20.55 15.20
C GLY A 61 -4.26 -20.24 13.86
N THR A 62 -4.96 -21.22 13.30
CA THR A 62 -5.60 -21.11 11.97
C THR A 62 -7.12 -20.95 12.05
N VAL A 63 -7.71 -21.08 13.23
CA VAL A 63 -9.15 -21.05 13.45
C VAL A 63 -9.55 -19.77 14.16
N TRP A 64 -10.50 -19.04 13.57
CA TRP A 64 -11.11 -17.86 14.15
C TRP A 64 -12.60 -18.10 14.43
N LYS A 65 -12.96 -18.29 15.70
CA LYS A 65 -14.33 -18.50 16.17
C LYS A 65 -14.54 -17.81 17.53
N PRO A 66 -14.66 -16.48 17.56
CA PRO A 66 -14.71 -15.70 18.81
C PRO A 66 -16.00 -15.89 19.60
N THR A 67 -17.10 -16.30 18.94
CA THR A 67 -18.44 -16.47 19.54
C THR A 67 -18.82 -17.92 19.83
N ALA A 68 -17.90 -18.87 19.66
CA ALA A 68 -18.13 -20.26 19.98
C ALA A 68 -18.17 -20.47 21.53
N GLY A 69 -18.71 -21.58 21.99
CA GLY A 69 -18.73 -21.95 23.42
C GLY A 69 -17.32 -21.98 24.02
N GLU A 70 -16.32 -22.44 23.24
CA GLU A 70 -14.90 -22.26 23.51
C GLU A 70 -14.32 -21.30 22.44
N PRO A 71 -14.07 -20.02 22.77
CA PRO A 71 -13.59 -19.04 21.81
C PRO A 71 -12.19 -19.36 21.30
N GLN A 72 -12.00 -19.32 19.98
CA GLN A 72 -10.71 -19.54 19.32
C GLN A 72 -10.30 -18.29 18.52
N PHE A 73 -9.05 -17.84 18.70
CA PHE A 73 -8.55 -16.56 18.18
C PHE A 73 -7.28 -16.74 17.34
N GLY A 74 -7.26 -17.67 16.39
CA GLY A 74 -6.11 -17.87 15.50
C GLY A 74 -6.14 -16.93 14.31
N ILE A 75 -5.04 -16.18 14.06
CA ILE A 75 -4.95 -15.18 12.97
C ILE A 75 -3.91 -15.55 11.91
N ALA A 76 -3.33 -16.75 11.92
CA ALA A 76 -2.28 -17.14 10.96
C ALA A 76 -2.72 -16.96 9.49
N TYR A 77 -3.91 -17.45 9.14
CA TYR A 77 -4.41 -17.30 7.76
C TYR A 77 -4.78 -15.87 7.40
N ILE A 78 -5.17 -15.04 8.38
CA ILE A 78 -5.44 -13.61 8.18
C ILE A 78 -4.14 -12.85 7.88
N ILE A 79 -3.07 -13.15 8.64
CA ILE A 79 -1.73 -12.60 8.37
C ILE A 79 -1.24 -13.03 6.99
N LEU A 80 -1.34 -14.33 6.70
CA LEU A 80 -0.87 -14.88 5.42
C LEU A 80 -1.67 -14.31 4.24
N SER A 81 -2.98 -14.15 4.37
CA SER A 81 -3.83 -13.51 3.36
C SER A 81 -3.43 -12.07 3.10
N SER A 82 -3.13 -11.31 4.15
CA SER A 82 -2.65 -9.93 4.01
C SER A 82 -1.30 -9.84 3.31
N LEU A 83 -0.36 -10.74 3.67
CA LEU A 83 0.97 -10.79 3.05
C LEU A 83 0.87 -11.19 1.57
N VAL A 84 0.21 -12.31 1.27
CA VAL A 84 0.09 -12.85 -0.09
C VAL A 84 -0.72 -11.91 -0.98
N GLY A 85 -1.86 -11.40 -0.48
CA GLY A 85 -2.71 -10.48 -1.22
C GLY A 85 -1.97 -9.18 -1.58
N THR A 86 -1.26 -8.57 -0.62
CA THR A 86 -0.44 -7.38 -0.87
C THR A 86 0.69 -7.69 -1.86
N ALA A 87 1.43 -8.78 -1.65
CA ALA A 87 2.56 -9.14 -2.53
C ALA A 87 2.12 -9.37 -3.98
N LEU A 88 1.02 -10.10 -4.20
CA LEU A 88 0.48 -10.35 -5.53
C LEU A 88 -0.07 -9.07 -6.18
N SER A 89 -0.71 -8.19 -5.40
CA SER A 89 -1.22 -6.90 -5.91
C SER A 89 -0.08 -5.98 -6.34
N VAL A 90 1.01 -5.96 -5.60
CA VAL A 90 2.23 -5.22 -5.92
C VAL A 90 2.91 -5.81 -7.16
N LEU A 91 3.00 -7.14 -7.23
CA LEU A 91 3.58 -7.84 -8.39
C LEU A 91 2.83 -7.55 -9.70
N LEU A 92 1.52 -7.35 -9.64
CA LEU A 92 0.70 -6.97 -10.80
C LEU A 92 0.70 -5.46 -11.03
N GLY A 93 0.44 -4.67 -10.01
CA GLY A 93 0.21 -3.23 -10.13
C GLY A 93 1.48 -2.42 -10.39
N VAL A 94 2.62 -2.79 -9.78
CA VAL A 94 3.87 -2.02 -9.96
C VAL A 94 4.40 -2.09 -11.38
N PRO A 95 4.54 -3.26 -12.02
CA PRO A 95 5.00 -3.32 -13.41
C PRO A 95 4.07 -2.56 -14.36
N LEU A 96 2.76 -2.72 -14.21
CA LEU A 96 1.77 -2.01 -15.04
C LEU A 96 1.85 -0.49 -14.82
N GLY A 97 1.95 -0.06 -13.57
CA GLY A 97 2.07 1.36 -13.23
C GLY A 97 3.37 1.98 -13.75
N LEU A 98 4.50 1.28 -13.60
CA LEU A 98 5.79 1.75 -14.11
C LEU A 98 5.82 1.82 -15.65
N LEU A 99 5.33 0.79 -16.34
CA LEU A 99 5.24 0.79 -17.80
C LEU A 99 4.33 1.91 -18.30
N THR A 100 3.21 2.17 -17.62
CA THR A 100 2.34 3.30 -17.93
C THR A 100 3.05 4.65 -17.71
N ALA A 101 3.80 4.81 -16.62
CA ALA A 101 4.58 6.01 -16.36
C ALA A 101 5.64 6.24 -17.44
N VAL A 102 6.38 5.20 -17.82
CA VAL A 102 7.37 5.26 -18.92
C VAL A 102 6.69 5.60 -20.24
N PHE A 103 5.55 4.99 -20.54
CA PHE A 103 4.79 5.31 -21.75
C PHE A 103 4.40 6.79 -21.77
N LEU A 104 3.87 7.33 -20.68
CA LEU A 104 3.43 8.73 -20.58
C LEU A 104 4.57 9.74 -20.69
N THR A 105 5.76 9.42 -20.15
CA THR A 105 6.88 10.37 -20.08
C THR A 105 7.83 10.29 -21.26
N GLU A 106 8.07 9.08 -21.80
CA GLU A 106 9.13 8.85 -22.77
C GLU A 106 8.63 8.49 -24.17
N VAL A 107 7.42 7.92 -24.28
CA VAL A 107 6.92 7.36 -25.54
C VAL A 107 5.77 8.17 -26.11
N SER A 108 4.78 8.53 -25.28
CA SER A 108 3.56 9.19 -25.74
C SER A 108 3.81 10.63 -26.22
N GLY A 109 3.04 11.05 -27.22
CA GLY A 109 3.00 12.46 -27.61
C GLY A 109 2.23 13.30 -26.59
N LYS A 110 2.50 14.62 -26.60
CA LYS A 110 1.87 15.61 -25.68
C LYS A 110 0.35 15.50 -25.59
N LYS A 111 -0.34 15.19 -26.71
CA LYS A 111 -1.80 15.05 -26.74
C LYS A 111 -2.29 13.84 -25.95
N MET A 112 -1.59 12.69 -26.07
CA MET A 112 -1.94 11.47 -25.36
C MET A 112 -1.66 11.61 -23.86
N ALA A 113 -0.52 12.17 -23.48
CA ALA A 113 -0.20 12.44 -22.07
C ALA A 113 -1.26 13.37 -21.45
N ALA A 114 -1.64 14.46 -22.12
CA ALA A 114 -2.65 15.40 -21.65
C ALA A 114 -4.05 14.78 -21.47
N LEU A 115 -4.35 13.65 -22.13
CA LEU A 115 -5.61 12.91 -21.94
C LEU A 115 -5.51 11.89 -20.81
N VAL A 116 -4.41 11.16 -20.74
CA VAL A 116 -4.28 10.01 -19.80
C VAL A 116 -3.91 10.47 -18.39
N GLU A 117 -3.11 11.52 -18.22
CA GLU A 117 -2.74 12.01 -16.89
C GLU A 117 -3.94 12.46 -16.04
N PRO A 118 -4.88 13.28 -16.54
CA PRO A 118 -6.09 13.60 -15.77
C PRO A 118 -6.95 12.37 -15.48
N ALA A 119 -7.00 11.39 -16.39
CA ALA A 119 -7.72 10.13 -16.14
C ALA A 119 -7.11 9.33 -14.99
N VAL A 120 -5.77 9.27 -14.89
CA VAL A 120 -5.07 8.65 -13.76
C VAL A 120 -5.32 9.43 -12.46
N GLU A 121 -5.32 10.76 -12.50
CA GLU A 121 -5.64 11.60 -11.33
C GLU A 121 -7.08 11.41 -10.87
N LEU A 122 -8.04 11.30 -11.79
CA LEU A 122 -9.44 10.99 -11.47
C LEU A 122 -9.56 9.63 -10.79
N LEU A 123 -8.85 8.60 -11.28
CA LEU A 123 -8.81 7.30 -10.60
C LEU A 123 -8.27 7.42 -9.17
N ALA A 124 -7.25 8.26 -8.92
CA ALA A 124 -6.74 8.47 -7.57
C ALA A 124 -7.76 9.12 -6.63
N ALA A 125 -8.67 9.94 -7.16
CA ALA A 125 -9.69 10.68 -6.41
C ALA A 125 -10.93 9.82 -6.07
N ILE A 126 -11.12 8.66 -6.72
CA ILE A 126 -12.27 7.78 -6.46
C ILE A 126 -12.17 7.20 -5.03
N PRO A 127 -13.21 7.32 -4.20
CA PRO A 127 -13.28 6.66 -2.89
C PRO A 127 -13.13 5.14 -2.99
N SER A 128 -12.37 4.52 -2.07
CA SER A 128 -12.07 3.08 -2.11
C SER A 128 -13.32 2.19 -2.11
N VAL A 129 -14.39 2.63 -1.44
CA VAL A 129 -15.67 1.92 -1.41
C VAL A 129 -16.24 1.73 -2.83
N ILE A 130 -16.06 2.70 -3.73
CA ILE A 130 -16.54 2.58 -5.12
C ILE A 130 -15.78 1.49 -5.87
N TYR A 131 -14.45 1.39 -5.66
CA TYR A 131 -13.66 0.27 -6.19
C TYR A 131 -14.18 -1.08 -5.68
N GLY A 132 -14.54 -1.15 -4.40
CA GLY A 132 -15.16 -2.34 -3.81
C GLY A 132 -16.51 -2.67 -4.43
N LEU A 133 -17.40 -1.68 -4.62
CA LEU A 133 -18.70 -1.85 -5.26
C LEU A 133 -18.57 -2.34 -6.70
N VAL A 134 -17.74 -1.70 -7.51
CA VAL A 134 -17.47 -2.12 -8.88
C VAL A 134 -16.85 -3.53 -8.89
N GLY A 135 -15.91 -3.80 -7.98
CA GLY A 135 -15.33 -5.13 -7.81
C GLY A 135 -16.40 -6.19 -7.51
N MET A 136 -17.30 -5.91 -6.59
CA MET A 136 -18.38 -6.83 -6.23
C MET A 136 -19.38 -7.03 -7.38
N MET A 137 -19.75 -5.96 -8.09
CA MET A 137 -20.79 -6.02 -9.14
C MET A 137 -20.28 -6.52 -10.49
N VAL A 138 -19.02 -6.27 -10.82
CA VAL A 138 -18.45 -6.57 -12.14
C VAL A 138 -17.37 -7.65 -12.06
N LEU A 139 -16.39 -7.49 -11.16
CA LEU A 139 -15.25 -8.39 -11.08
C LEU A 139 -15.61 -9.75 -10.47
N ASN A 140 -16.36 -9.77 -9.34
CA ASN A 140 -16.72 -11.03 -8.69
C ASN A 140 -17.55 -11.94 -9.61
N PRO A 141 -18.58 -11.48 -10.37
CA PRO A 141 -19.26 -12.30 -11.34
C PRO A 141 -18.34 -12.83 -12.46
N ALA A 142 -17.39 -12.02 -12.92
CA ALA A 142 -16.40 -12.46 -13.91
C ALA A 142 -15.46 -13.55 -13.34
N MET A 143 -14.96 -13.35 -12.11
CA MET A 143 -14.14 -14.32 -11.40
C MET A 143 -14.92 -15.63 -11.11
N TYR A 144 -16.21 -15.54 -10.80
CA TYR A 144 -17.03 -16.71 -10.61
C TYR A 144 -17.21 -17.53 -11.89
N ARG A 145 -17.34 -16.87 -13.06
CA ARG A 145 -17.34 -17.57 -14.34
C ARG A 145 -16.01 -18.29 -14.60
N LEU A 146 -14.90 -17.62 -14.31
CA LEU A 146 -13.56 -18.21 -14.41
C LEU A 146 -13.39 -19.39 -13.45
N GLU A 147 -13.82 -19.24 -12.20
CA GLU A 147 -13.82 -20.30 -11.19
C GLU A 147 -14.59 -21.53 -11.66
N LYS A 148 -15.78 -21.34 -12.22
CA LYS A 148 -16.60 -22.42 -12.81
C LYS A 148 -15.91 -23.12 -13.99
N LEU A 149 -15.21 -22.39 -14.84
CA LEU A 149 -14.49 -22.97 -15.97
C LEU A 149 -13.30 -23.83 -15.49
N ILE A 150 -12.56 -23.36 -14.49
CA ILE A 150 -11.38 -24.06 -13.99
C ILE A 150 -11.78 -25.31 -13.17
N PHE A 151 -12.82 -25.20 -12.34
CA PHE A 151 -13.23 -26.25 -11.41
C PHE A 151 -14.51 -27.00 -11.84
N ALA A 152 -14.86 -26.97 -13.12
CA ALA A 152 -16.08 -27.59 -13.65
C ALA A 152 -16.22 -29.09 -13.34
N GLY A 153 -15.10 -29.80 -13.20
CA GLY A 153 -15.06 -31.24 -12.86
C GLY A 153 -14.74 -31.56 -11.41
N SER A 154 -14.60 -30.56 -10.54
CA SER A 154 -14.22 -30.77 -9.14
C SER A 154 -15.46 -30.91 -8.26
N SER A 155 -15.61 -32.05 -7.58
CA SER A 155 -16.65 -32.27 -6.56
C SER A 155 -16.27 -31.71 -5.18
N THR A 156 -15.01 -31.36 -4.96
CA THR A 156 -14.50 -30.93 -3.64
C THR A 156 -14.28 -29.41 -3.54
N HIS A 157 -14.29 -28.69 -4.69
CA HIS A 157 -14.10 -27.25 -4.69
C HIS A 157 -15.33 -26.49 -4.17
N GLN A 158 -15.12 -25.63 -3.18
CA GLN A 158 -16.18 -24.75 -2.65
C GLN A 158 -16.19 -23.46 -3.45
N PHE A 159 -17.22 -23.26 -4.25
CA PHE A 159 -17.39 -22.05 -5.06
C PHE A 159 -17.60 -20.81 -4.17
N THR A 160 -16.83 -19.76 -4.45
CA THR A 160 -16.83 -18.53 -3.65
C THR A 160 -17.81 -17.46 -4.15
N GLY A 161 -18.48 -17.70 -5.29
CA GLY A 161 -19.27 -16.67 -5.97
C GLY A 161 -18.40 -15.56 -6.56
N GLY A 162 -17.08 -15.83 -6.70
CA GLY A 162 -16.08 -14.88 -7.18
C GLY A 162 -15.52 -13.93 -6.10
N ALA A 163 -16.05 -13.98 -4.88
CA ALA A 163 -15.50 -13.23 -3.75
C ALA A 163 -14.34 -14.03 -3.12
N ASN A 164 -13.13 -13.77 -3.59
CA ASN A 164 -11.93 -14.56 -3.29
C ASN A 164 -10.65 -13.71 -3.29
N LEU A 165 -9.51 -14.37 -2.99
CA LEU A 165 -8.20 -13.72 -2.97
C LEU A 165 -7.86 -13.05 -4.31
N LEU A 166 -8.15 -13.70 -5.43
CA LEU A 166 -7.80 -13.17 -6.75
C LEU A 166 -8.56 -11.89 -7.06
N SER A 167 -9.86 -11.82 -6.73
CA SER A 167 -10.65 -10.59 -6.85
C SER A 167 -10.08 -9.47 -5.99
N ALA A 168 -9.69 -9.77 -4.74
CA ALA A 168 -9.05 -8.79 -3.86
C ALA A 168 -7.71 -8.29 -4.44
N VAL A 169 -6.88 -9.19 -4.97
CA VAL A 169 -5.60 -8.86 -5.60
C VAL A 169 -5.77 -7.92 -6.80
N VAL A 170 -6.74 -8.21 -7.68
CA VAL A 170 -7.00 -7.36 -8.86
C VAL A 170 -7.48 -5.97 -8.45
N VAL A 171 -8.43 -5.88 -7.51
CA VAL A 171 -8.92 -4.58 -7.00
C VAL A 171 -7.79 -3.77 -6.37
N LEU A 172 -6.97 -4.39 -5.51
CA LEU A 172 -5.81 -3.74 -4.91
C LEU A 172 -4.79 -3.29 -5.96
N ALA A 173 -4.50 -4.13 -6.95
CA ALA A 173 -3.58 -3.78 -8.03
C ALA A 173 -4.05 -2.54 -8.79
N VAL A 174 -5.34 -2.46 -9.13
CA VAL A 174 -5.92 -1.28 -9.79
C VAL A 174 -5.83 -0.04 -8.89
N MET A 175 -6.08 -0.18 -7.60
CA MET A 175 -6.07 0.94 -6.65
C MET A 175 -4.68 1.54 -6.41
N ILE A 176 -3.60 0.75 -6.55
CA ILE A 176 -2.24 1.28 -6.39
C ILE A 176 -1.71 1.93 -7.68
N LEU A 177 -2.27 1.62 -8.85
CA LEU A 177 -1.82 2.15 -10.14
C LEU A 177 -1.65 3.67 -10.15
N PRO A 178 -2.64 4.50 -9.74
CA PRO A 178 -2.51 5.95 -9.81
C PRO A 178 -1.30 6.46 -9.03
N THR A 179 -1.06 5.93 -7.84
CA THR A 179 0.07 6.31 -6.99
C THR A 179 1.41 5.95 -7.63
N VAL A 180 1.54 4.72 -8.14
CA VAL A 180 2.76 4.24 -8.79
C VAL A 180 3.02 5.03 -10.08
N ILE A 181 1.98 5.27 -10.89
CA ILE A 181 2.09 6.02 -12.16
C ILE A 181 2.55 7.45 -11.89
N SER A 182 1.84 8.20 -11.04
CA SER A 182 2.10 9.63 -10.81
C SER A 182 3.47 9.87 -10.22
N VAL A 183 3.88 9.10 -9.21
CA VAL A 183 5.19 9.27 -8.57
C VAL A 183 6.32 8.82 -9.49
N SER A 184 6.15 7.72 -10.23
CA SER A 184 7.15 7.26 -11.20
C SER A 184 7.27 8.23 -12.38
N ALA A 185 6.17 8.74 -12.93
CA ALA A 185 6.19 9.73 -14.01
C ALA A 185 6.87 11.02 -13.58
N SER A 186 6.57 11.54 -12.39
CA SER A 186 7.26 12.71 -11.82
C SER A 186 8.77 12.47 -11.69
N SER A 187 9.17 11.29 -11.24
CA SER A 187 10.58 10.90 -11.07
C SER A 187 11.31 10.76 -12.40
N LEU A 188 10.67 10.19 -13.42
CA LEU A 188 11.22 10.08 -14.76
C LEU A 188 11.40 11.45 -15.42
N ARG A 189 10.44 12.38 -15.21
CA ARG A 189 10.56 13.77 -15.72
C ARG A 189 11.67 14.57 -15.04
N ALA A 190 11.99 14.24 -13.79
CA ALA A 190 13.07 14.91 -13.06
C ALA A 190 14.47 14.53 -13.54
N VAL A 191 14.61 13.49 -14.39
CA VAL A 191 15.91 13.10 -14.98
C VAL A 191 16.37 14.17 -15.97
N PRO A 192 17.60 14.74 -15.86
CA PRO A 192 18.09 15.78 -16.75
C PRO A 192 18.13 15.33 -18.21
N ASP A 193 17.71 16.21 -19.12
CA ASP A 193 17.73 15.93 -20.56
C ASP A 193 19.14 15.74 -21.12
N SER A 194 20.16 16.31 -20.46
CA SER A 194 21.57 16.09 -20.80
C SER A 194 21.99 14.63 -20.75
N LEU A 195 21.47 13.84 -19.79
CA LEU A 195 21.75 12.41 -19.71
C LEU A 195 21.15 11.64 -20.89
N ARG A 196 19.92 12.01 -21.29
CA ARG A 196 19.27 11.44 -22.48
C ARG A 196 20.02 11.77 -23.75
N ALA A 197 20.39 13.05 -23.91
CA ALA A 197 21.13 13.53 -25.07
C ALA A 197 22.52 12.87 -25.18
N ALA A 198 23.26 12.74 -24.08
CA ALA A 198 24.56 12.07 -24.05
C ALA A 198 24.45 10.59 -24.47
N SER A 199 23.44 9.87 -23.97
CA SER A 199 23.20 8.48 -24.37
C SER A 199 22.94 8.33 -25.87
N LEU A 200 22.09 9.20 -26.42
CA LEU A 200 21.76 9.19 -27.85
C LEU A 200 22.99 9.60 -28.71
N ALA A 201 23.82 10.54 -28.25
CA ALA A 201 25.04 10.96 -28.94
C ALA A 201 26.09 9.81 -29.02
N LEU A 202 26.09 8.89 -28.05
CA LEU A 202 26.92 7.69 -28.08
C LEU A 202 26.33 6.56 -28.96
N GLY A 203 25.25 6.82 -29.69
CA GLY A 203 24.64 5.89 -30.62
C GLY A 203 23.61 4.91 -29.97
N ALA A 204 23.23 5.12 -28.72
CA ALA A 204 22.20 4.31 -28.11
C ALA A 204 20.82 4.59 -28.75
N SER A 205 19.99 3.54 -28.91
CA SER A 205 18.61 3.72 -29.32
C SER A 205 17.76 4.35 -28.21
N LYS A 206 16.61 4.93 -28.57
CA LYS A 206 15.66 5.50 -27.60
C LYS A 206 15.26 4.48 -26.51
N ILE A 207 15.02 3.24 -26.90
CA ILE A 207 14.66 2.16 -25.96
C ILE A 207 15.83 1.87 -25.02
N GLN A 208 17.05 1.79 -25.53
CA GLN A 208 18.24 1.59 -24.71
C GLN A 208 18.43 2.73 -23.73
N THR A 209 18.24 3.97 -24.16
CA THR A 209 18.32 5.17 -23.29
C THR A 209 17.28 5.09 -22.16
N ILE A 210 16.03 4.72 -22.46
CA ILE A 210 14.98 4.59 -21.43
C ILE A 210 15.39 3.56 -20.38
N PHE A 211 15.69 2.32 -20.77
CA PHE A 211 15.91 1.22 -19.85
C PHE A 211 17.28 1.23 -19.16
N ARG A 212 18.33 1.77 -19.81
CA ARG A 212 19.71 1.77 -19.28
C ARG A 212 20.13 3.10 -18.66
N VAL A 213 19.45 4.20 -18.93
CA VAL A 213 19.81 5.52 -18.42
C VAL A 213 18.67 6.15 -17.64
N THR A 214 17.49 6.37 -18.26
CA THR A 214 16.41 7.13 -17.63
C THR A 214 15.80 6.40 -16.42
N ILE A 215 15.42 5.13 -16.55
CA ILE A 215 14.85 4.36 -15.45
C ILE A 215 15.86 4.18 -14.30
N PRO A 216 17.12 3.79 -14.54
CA PRO A 216 18.12 3.71 -13.46
C PRO A 216 18.38 5.06 -12.78
N ALA A 217 18.42 6.18 -13.53
CA ALA A 217 18.57 7.50 -12.94
C ALA A 217 17.37 7.93 -12.07
N ALA A 218 16.15 7.51 -12.44
CA ALA A 218 14.93 7.76 -11.68
C ALA A 218 14.64 6.75 -10.55
N ARG A 219 15.50 5.74 -10.34
CA ARG A 219 15.21 4.56 -9.49
C ARG A 219 14.76 4.91 -8.07
N SER A 220 15.36 5.92 -7.44
CA SER A 220 15.02 6.30 -6.06
C SER A 220 13.60 6.84 -5.94
N GLY A 221 13.16 7.62 -6.93
CA GLY A 221 11.80 8.14 -6.99
C GLY A 221 10.78 7.06 -7.39
N ILE A 222 11.12 6.18 -8.33
CA ILE A 222 10.28 5.03 -8.70
C ILE A 222 10.07 4.13 -7.47
N LEU A 223 11.13 3.79 -6.73
CA LEU A 223 11.02 3.04 -5.48
C LEU A 223 10.13 3.75 -4.45
N THR A 224 10.17 5.08 -4.39
CA THR A 224 9.27 5.85 -3.53
C THR A 224 7.80 5.65 -3.94
N GLY A 225 7.49 5.66 -5.23
CA GLY A 225 6.15 5.36 -5.75
C GLY A 225 5.69 3.95 -5.38
N VAL A 226 6.58 2.97 -5.49
CA VAL A 226 6.31 1.57 -5.08
C VAL A 226 6.01 1.48 -3.57
N VAL A 227 6.83 2.12 -2.73
CA VAL A 227 6.63 2.14 -1.25
C VAL A 227 5.28 2.75 -0.90
N LEU A 228 4.92 3.87 -1.51
CA LEU A 228 3.63 4.51 -1.29
C LEU A 228 2.46 3.63 -1.76
N GLY A 229 2.61 2.95 -2.91
CA GLY A 229 1.63 1.98 -3.40
C GLY A 229 1.43 0.81 -2.45
N ILE A 230 2.52 0.23 -1.92
CA ILE A 230 2.48 -0.84 -0.91
C ILE A 230 1.76 -0.36 0.36
N GLY A 231 2.12 0.82 0.87
CA GLY A 231 1.47 1.39 2.05
C GLY A 231 -0.04 1.55 1.86
N ARG A 232 -0.47 1.99 0.67
CA ARG A 232 -1.89 2.09 0.30
C ARG A 232 -2.58 0.72 0.26
N ALA A 233 -1.95 -0.28 -0.37
CA ALA A 233 -2.49 -1.64 -0.43
C ALA A 233 -2.65 -2.28 0.95
N MET A 234 -1.66 -2.10 1.82
CA MET A 234 -1.68 -2.66 3.18
C MET A 234 -2.72 -2.01 4.10
N GLY A 235 -3.03 -0.74 3.86
CA GLY A 235 -4.03 0.01 4.64
C GLY A 235 -5.46 -0.15 4.14
N GLU A 236 -5.68 -0.79 2.98
CA GLU A 236 -7.02 -0.89 2.41
C GLU A 236 -7.88 -1.91 3.17
N ALA A 237 -9.07 -1.49 3.53
CA ALA A 237 -10.02 -2.32 4.26
C ALA A 237 -11.37 -2.43 3.54
N MET A 238 -11.94 -1.29 3.13
CA MET A 238 -13.32 -1.22 2.66
C MET A 238 -13.51 -1.93 1.32
N ALA A 239 -12.67 -1.64 0.33
CA ALA A 239 -12.77 -2.28 -0.98
C ALA A 239 -12.53 -3.79 -0.88
N ILE A 240 -11.49 -4.20 -0.10
CA ILE A 240 -11.17 -5.62 0.07
C ILE A 240 -12.32 -6.36 0.78
N ASN A 241 -12.93 -5.77 1.79
CA ASN A 241 -14.03 -6.38 2.53
C ASN A 241 -15.20 -6.78 1.63
N MET A 242 -15.42 -6.02 0.55
CA MET A 242 -16.51 -6.27 -0.41
C MET A 242 -16.20 -7.38 -1.42
N VAL A 243 -14.92 -7.65 -1.71
CA VAL A 243 -14.52 -8.54 -2.81
C VAL A 243 -13.78 -9.80 -2.38
N SER A 244 -13.33 -9.88 -1.11
CA SER A 244 -12.50 -11.00 -0.63
C SER A 244 -13.28 -12.19 -0.08
N GLY A 245 -14.58 -12.02 0.20
CA GLY A 245 -15.47 -13.03 0.75
C GLY A 245 -15.50 -13.13 2.27
N GLY A 246 -14.45 -12.69 2.98
CA GLY A 246 -14.44 -12.53 4.44
C GLY A 246 -14.30 -13.79 5.29
N SER A 247 -13.99 -14.95 4.72
CA SER A 247 -13.75 -16.20 5.47
C SER A 247 -12.27 -16.34 5.84
N VAL A 248 -12.00 -17.00 6.98
CA VAL A 248 -10.63 -17.26 7.44
C VAL A 248 -10.16 -18.60 6.88
N ASN A 249 -9.57 -18.58 5.69
CA ASN A 249 -9.05 -19.74 4.98
C ASN A 249 -7.61 -19.54 4.54
N LEU A 250 -6.95 -20.64 4.14
CA LEU A 250 -5.64 -20.58 3.48
C LEU A 250 -5.76 -19.73 2.21
N PRO A 251 -4.85 -18.75 1.96
CA PRO A 251 -4.93 -17.82 0.84
C PRO A 251 -4.54 -18.47 -0.49
N LEU A 252 -5.45 -19.24 -1.04
CA LEU A 252 -5.37 -19.74 -2.42
C LEU A 252 -6.18 -18.83 -3.35
N PRO A 253 -5.86 -18.77 -4.66
CA PRO A 253 -6.43 -17.80 -5.60
C PRO A 253 -7.96 -17.72 -5.59
N PHE A 254 -8.65 -18.85 -5.54
CA PHE A 254 -10.12 -18.95 -5.56
C PHE A 254 -10.72 -19.27 -4.18
N HIS A 255 -9.99 -19.02 -3.09
CA HIS A 255 -10.54 -19.15 -1.74
C HIS A 255 -11.02 -17.78 -1.24
N SER A 256 -12.17 -17.81 -0.56
CA SER A 256 -12.61 -16.68 0.25
C SER A 256 -11.61 -16.45 1.37
N VAL A 257 -11.14 -15.22 1.52
CA VAL A 257 -10.09 -14.86 2.48
C VAL A 257 -10.47 -13.64 3.30
N ARG A 258 -9.77 -13.45 4.42
CA ARG A 258 -9.89 -12.29 5.27
C ARG A 258 -8.53 -11.67 5.53
N PHE A 259 -8.44 -10.34 5.42
CA PHE A 259 -7.22 -9.57 5.66
C PHE A 259 -7.21 -9.00 7.09
N LEU A 260 -6.05 -8.59 7.59
CA LEU A 260 -5.93 -7.95 8.92
C LEU A 260 -6.78 -6.69 9.03
N THR A 261 -6.82 -5.88 7.99
CA THR A 261 -7.64 -4.67 7.92
C THR A 261 -9.13 -4.97 7.90
N THR A 262 -9.55 -5.94 7.08
CA THR A 262 -10.97 -6.34 7.00
C THR A 262 -11.45 -7.02 8.28
N GLN A 263 -10.58 -7.74 8.98
CA GLN A 263 -10.87 -8.33 10.29
C GLN A 263 -11.30 -7.26 11.30
N LEU A 264 -10.54 -6.16 11.36
CA LEU A 264 -10.85 -5.05 12.26
C LEU A 264 -12.17 -4.37 11.90
N VAL A 265 -12.35 -4.03 10.62
CA VAL A 265 -13.54 -3.31 10.14
C VAL A 265 -14.80 -4.16 10.30
N SER A 266 -14.74 -5.47 10.04
CA SER A 266 -15.90 -6.34 10.10
C SER A 266 -16.38 -6.62 11.51
N GLU A 267 -15.48 -6.68 12.50
CA GLU A 267 -15.84 -7.21 13.82
C GLU A 267 -15.76 -6.19 14.97
N MET A 268 -15.00 -5.08 14.82
CA MET A 268 -14.79 -4.11 15.89
C MET A 268 -16.11 -3.47 16.39
N GLY A 269 -17.12 -3.37 15.52
CA GLY A 269 -18.39 -2.71 15.82
C GLY A 269 -19.27 -3.48 16.83
N TYR A 270 -19.11 -4.81 16.89
CA TYR A 270 -19.93 -5.67 17.79
C TYR A 270 -19.09 -6.49 18.78
N ALA A 271 -17.77 -6.44 18.69
CA ALA A 271 -16.89 -7.19 19.56
C ALA A 271 -16.92 -6.65 21.00
N GLU A 272 -16.99 -7.55 21.98
CA GLU A 272 -16.96 -7.22 23.39
C GLU A 272 -15.92 -8.06 24.16
N GLY A 273 -15.58 -7.63 25.37
CA GLY A 273 -14.73 -8.38 26.29
C GLY A 273 -13.38 -8.79 25.69
N THR A 274 -13.05 -10.07 25.77
CA THR A 274 -11.80 -10.65 25.25
C THR A 274 -11.71 -10.55 23.73
N HIS A 275 -12.82 -10.74 23.01
CA HIS A 275 -12.88 -10.61 21.56
C HIS A 275 -12.40 -9.21 21.11
N ARG A 276 -12.92 -8.16 21.74
CA ARG A 276 -12.49 -6.77 21.45
C ARG A 276 -11.01 -6.52 21.77
N GLN A 277 -10.51 -7.09 22.87
CA GLN A 277 -9.09 -7.00 23.23
C GLN A 277 -8.20 -7.68 22.17
N VAL A 278 -8.61 -8.87 21.68
CA VAL A 278 -7.89 -9.58 20.61
C VAL A 278 -7.89 -8.78 19.32
N LEU A 279 -8.98 -8.09 18.95
CA LEU A 279 -8.99 -7.23 17.78
C LEU A 279 -7.99 -6.06 17.91
N PHE A 280 -7.81 -5.47 19.10
CA PHE A 280 -6.73 -4.50 19.31
C PHE A 280 -5.35 -5.15 19.13
N THR A 281 -5.18 -6.41 19.49
CA THR A 281 -3.93 -7.14 19.21
C THR A 281 -3.73 -7.38 17.71
N VAL A 282 -4.81 -7.71 16.97
CA VAL A 282 -4.76 -7.79 15.49
C VAL A 282 -4.31 -6.46 14.89
N GLY A 283 -4.81 -5.34 15.43
CA GLY A 283 -4.35 -4.00 15.04
C GLY A 283 -2.88 -3.75 15.34
N LEU A 284 -2.37 -4.23 16.49
CA LEU A 284 -0.93 -4.19 16.80
C LEU A 284 -0.10 -5.02 15.81
N VAL A 285 -0.56 -6.22 15.47
CA VAL A 285 0.10 -7.08 14.47
C VAL A 285 0.16 -6.36 13.12
N LEU A 286 -0.95 -5.76 12.69
CA LEU A 286 -0.99 -4.95 11.46
C LEU A 286 -0.01 -3.77 11.54
N TYR A 287 0.02 -3.04 12.65
CA TYR A 287 0.94 -1.91 12.85
C TYR A 287 2.41 -2.33 12.76
N ILE A 288 2.78 -3.43 13.44
CA ILE A 288 4.13 -3.99 13.38
C ILE A 288 4.46 -4.46 11.96
N PHE A 289 3.52 -5.09 11.27
CA PHE A 289 3.68 -5.54 9.89
C PHE A 289 3.97 -4.36 8.95
N ILE A 290 3.18 -3.28 9.03
CA ILE A 290 3.38 -2.05 8.25
C ILE A 290 4.76 -1.42 8.57
N LEU A 291 5.13 -1.36 9.84
CA LEU A 291 6.43 -0.86 10.27
C LEU A 291 7.59 -1.67 9.67
N CYS A 292 7.52 -3.00 9.77
CA CYS A 292 8.56 -3.88 9.22
C CYS A 292 8.71 -3.70 7.71
N VAL A 293 7.61 -3.66 6.97
CA VAL A 293 7.64 -3.46 5.52
C VAL A 293 8.25 -2.10 5.19
N ASN A 294 7.81 -1.03 5.86
CA ASN A 294 8.36 0.32 5.64
C ASN A 294 9.86 0.40 5.94
N LEU A 295 10.34 -0.23 7.02
CA LEU A 295 11.76 -0.26 7.36
C LEU A 295 12.59 -1.01 6.29
N VAL A 296 12.10 -2.14 5.81
CA VAL A 296 12.76 -2.89 4.71
C VAL A 296 12.84 -2.03 3.45
N LEU A 297 11.75 -1.38 3.08
CA LEU A 297 11.68 -0.52 1.90
C LEU A 297 12.58 0.72 2.01
N LEU A 298 12.64 1.35 3.19
CA LEU A 298 13.57 2.45 3.46
C LEU A 298 15.03 2.02 3.32
N LYS A 299 15.38 0.80 3.80
CA LYS A 299 16.73 0.26 3.65
C LYS A 299 17.08 -0.01 2.19
N LEU A 300 16.14 -0.54 1.41
CA LEU A 300 16.33 -0.75 -0.04
C LEU A 300 16.52 0.57 -0.79
N ARG A 301 15.74 1.61 -0.45
CA ARG A 301 15.86 2.94 -1.02
C ARG A 301 17.22 3.58 -0.74
N ARG A 302 17.75 3.45 0.50
CA ARG A 302 19.07 3.99 0.87
C ARG A 302 20.20 3.31 0.10
N LYS A 303 20.18 1.99 -0.06
CA LYS A 303 21.15 1.26 -0.89
C LYS A 303 21.13 1.72 -2.35
N GLY A 304 19.92 1.94 -2.89
CA GLY A 304 19.76 2.43 -4.26
C GLY A 304 20.22 3.88 -4.49
N GLY A 305 20.40 4.71 -3.46
CA GLY A 305 20.91 6.08 -3.55
C GLY A 305 22.45 6.16 -3.46
N GLN A 306 23.08 5.27 -2.71
CA GLN A 306 24.53 5.28 -2.49
C GLN A 306 25.38 4.81 -3.68
N ASP A 307 24.79 4.05 -4.61
CA ASP A 307 25.49 3.60 -5.81
C ASP A 307 25.56 4.69 -6.92
N ASN A 308 25.13 5.93 -6.64
CA ASN A 308 25.11 7.06 -7.58
C ASN A 308 26.01 8.24 -7.14
N GLU A 309 26.74 8.13 -6.01
CA GLU A 309 27.84 9.01 -5.61
C GLU A 309 29.18 8.34 -5.89
#